data_80831bfac5d36e6fb3fb62fdb77b5493
#
_entry.id   80831bfac5d36e6fb3fb62fdb77b5493
#
_cell.length_a   1.000
_cell.length_b   1.000
_cell.length_c   1.000
_cell.angle_alpha   90.00
_cell.angle_beta   90.00
_cell.angle_gamma   90.00
#
_symmetry.space_group_name_H-M   'P 1'
#
loop_
_entity.id
_entity.type
_entity.pdbx_description
1 polymer ?
#
loop_
_entity_poly.entity_id
_entity_poly.type
_entity_poly.pdbx_seq_one_letter_code
_entity_poly.pdbx_strand_id
1 'polypeptide(L)'
;MRLLLFIIFSLFAIWPAAAQQNETTLAAQYYQSGDYEKSAVIYRRLFSQTKSLQFYDPLFNSLLNLKLYSEAETLARSLQKAYPQNTFYAIDIGRTFLERGEKEKGAELFNNLISKVAKDEMSIRELATAFYRAEAYDFSIKTFTSGRRLLNDEKAFTFDLISLYRFRKDKIMLIQEYLLLLETTPEALPQAQNMLANIFEDHSDYELLKSALLRRLQKNPQNIAYSEFLTWQYIQQKDFDMALRQSLALDRRLKEDGERVLTLSRILSDNKAFEQALEALKYLIGKGVESRYYIPAKIDQLNVKTKLLTDGKFNAAELLLLEKEYIFLLDEFGRNSGTAFAVRQLANLQAYYLQKPNVAQASLTDLLKTPGLPPSIIGPAKLELGDIYILTGEVWEAALIYGQVEKQFANEPSGQEAKFKNARLSYFQGDFDWAKAQLDVLKASTSQLFANDALNLRLLISDNLQNESDTNALRIYSRADMLLFKNQPENALITLDSINKQFPSNSLADDILMAKAKIYLKQNDFTSATSELQKIINDYSFDLWGDDALFMLAELYENNLKDNEKAKAYYQKIITDFPGSLYVVEARKRFRALRGDNIG
;
A
#
# COMPACT_ATOMS: atom_id res chain seq x y z
N MET A 1 -37.76 -52.73 -33.77
CA MET A 1 -38.88 -51.89 -33.35
C MET A 1 -38.74 -51.38 -31.90
N ARG A 2 -38.32 -52.16 -30.92
CA ARG A 2 -38.17 -51.68 -29.50
C ARG A 2 -37.02 -50.67 -29.32
N LEU A 3 -35.93 -50.74 -30.07
CA LEU A 3 -34.84 -49.81 -29.97
C LEU A 3 -35.17 -48.40 -30.54
N LEU A 4 -35.97 -48.36 -31.62
CA LEU A 4 -36.41 -47.09 -32.25
C LEU A 4 -37.41 -46.33 -31.34
N LEU A 5 -38.25 -47.05 -30.59
CA LEU A 5 -39.17 -46.42 -29.60
C LEU A 5 -38.40 -45.81 -28.43
N PHE A 6 -37.27 -46.39 -28.00
CA PHE A 6 -36.45 -45.83 -26.93
C PHE A 6 -35.73 -44.56 -27.33
N ILE A 7 -35.27 -44.46 -28.59
CA ILE A 7 -34.60 -43.28 -29.14
C ILE A 7 -35.61 -42.14 -29.34
N ILE A 8 -36.84 -42.44 -29.79
CA ILE A 8 -37.88 -41.44 -29.94
C ILE A 8 -38.34 -40.91 -28.57
N PHE A 9 -38.45 -41.75 -27.54
CA PHE A 9 -38.78 -41.32 -26.20
C PHE A 9 -37.70 -40.50 -25.51
N SER A 10 -36.42 -40.78 -25.79
CA SER A 10 -35.27 -39.97 -25.29
C SER A 10 -35.16 -38.59 -25.96
N LEU A 11 -35.51 -38.49 -27.26
CA LEU A 11 -35.56 -37.22 -27.99
C LEU A 11 -36.72 -36.30 -27.52
N PHE A 12 -37.85 -36.86 -27.10
CA PHE A 12 -38.95 -36.07 -26.54
C PHE A 12 -38.72 -35.55 -25.12
N ALA A 13 -37.79 -36.18 -24.36
CA ALA A 13 -37.41 -35.73 -23.02
C ALA A 13 -36.36 -34.62 -23.01
N ILE A 14 -35.58 -34.46 -24.08
CA ILE A 14 -34.51 -33.43 -24.17
C ILE A 14 -35.05 -32.05 -24.60
N TRP A 15 -36.11 -32.00 -25.38
CA TRP A 15 -36.67 -30.73 -25.86
C TRP A 15 -37.25 -29.81 -24.79
N PRO A 16 -38.04 -30.32 -23.80
CA PRO A 16 -38.56 -29.45 -22.74
C PRO A 16 -37.45 -28.90 -21.82
N ALA A 17 -36.36 -29.66 -21.61
CA ALA A 17 -35.23 -29.19 -20.78
C ALA A 17 -34.44 -28.04 -21.45
N ALA A 18 -34.19 -28.12 -22.75
CA ALA A 18 -33.51 -27.09 -23.51
C ALA A 18 -34.36 -25.80 -23.63
N ALA A 19 -35.66 -25.94 -23.82
CA ALA A 19 -36.59 -24.81 -23.85
C ALA A 19 -36.69 -24.11 -22.49
N GLN A 20 -36.72 -24.85 -21.40
CA GLN A 20 -36.71 -24.32 -20.02
C GLN A 20 -35.40 -23.60 -19.69
N GLN A 21 -34.27 -24.11 -20.17
CA GLN A 21 -32.96 -23.48 -19.96
C GLN A 21 -32.87 -22.13 -20.69
N ASN A 22 -33.40 -22.03 -21.91
CA ASN A 22 -33.47 -20.76 -22.66
C ASN A 22 -34.40 -19.74 -21.96
N GLU A 23 -35.53 -20.18 -21.44
CA GLU A 23 -36.44 -19.29 -20.70
C GLU A 23 -35.84 -18.81 -19.37
N THR A 24 -35.13 -19.68 -18.66
CA THR A 24 -34.43 -19.31 -17.43
C THR A 24 -33.35 -18.25 -17.70
N THR A 25 -32.57 -18.44 -18.77
CA THR A 25 -31.54 -17.49 -19.18
C THR A 25 -32.14 -16.14 -19.55
N LEU A 26 -33.23 -16.14 -20.31
CA LEU A 26 -33.95 -14.93 -20.71
C LEU A 26 -34.55 -14.20 -19.50
N ALA A 27 -35.15 -14.93 -18.55
CA ALA A 27 -35.67 -14.35 -17.33
C ALA A 27 -34.56 -13.69 -16.47
N ALA A 28 -33.38 -14.34 -16.39
CA ALA A 28 -32.22 -13.79 -15.70
C ALA A 28 -31.67 -12.52 -16.38
N GLN A 29 -31.65 -12.48 -17.71
CA GLN A 29 -31.27 -11.29 -18.45
C GLN A 29 -32.23 -10.12 -18.19
N TYR A 30 -33.53 -10.34 -18.22
CA TYR A 30 -34.52 -9.33 -17.87
C TYR A 30 -34.37 -8.85 -16.43
N TYR A 31 -34.10 -9.76 -15.50
CA TYR A 31 -33.84 -9.40 -14.10
C TYR A 31 -32.61 -8.48 -13.96
N GLN A 32 -31.51 -8.85 -14.61
CA GLN A 32 -30.25 -8.08 -14.59
C GLN A 32 -30.36 -6.71 -15.29
N SER A 33 -31.20 -6.63 -16.33
CA SER A 33 -31.46 -5.34 -17.04
C SER A 33 -32.50 -4.46 -16.33
N GLY A 34 -33.09 -4.92 -15.20
CA GLY A 34 -34.12 -4.17 -14.47
C GLY A 34 -35.52 -4.26 -15.07
N ASP A 35 -35.75 -5.09 -16.11
CA ASP A 35 -37.08 -5.34 -16.67
C ASP A 35 -37.82 -6.38 -15.83
N TYR A 36 -38.18 -5.96 -14.62
CA TYR A 36 -38.79 -6.85 -13.62
C TYR A 36 -40.17 -7.36 -14.02
N GLU A 37 -40.91 -6.64 -14.90
CA GLU A 37 -42.21 -7.12 -15.39
C GLU A 37 -42.05 -8.39 -16.21
N LYS A 38 -41.16 -8.38 -17.22
CA LYS A 38 -40.91 -9.55 -18.06
C LYS A 38 -40.27 -10.68 -17.26
N SER A 39 -39.34 -10.33 -16.37
CA SER A 39 -38.71 -11.29 -15.46
C SER A 39 -39.76 -12.00 -14.59
N ALA A 40 -40.65 -11.27 -13.93
CA ALA A 40 -41.70 -11.82 -13.07
C ALA A 40 -42.66 -12.73 -13.84
N VAL A 41 -43.05 -12.38 -15.06
CA VAL A 41 -43.94 -13.22 -15.90
C VAL A 41 -43.31 -14.59 -16.17
N ILE A 42 -42.04 -14.61 -16.56
CA ILE A 42 -41.38 -15.88 -16.89
C ILE A 42 -41.11 -16.70 -15.62
N TYR A 43 -40.53 -16.09 -14.56
CA TYR A 43 -40.26 -16.81 -13.32
C TYR A 43 -41.54 -17.32 -12.63
N ARG A 44 -42.66 -16.57 -12.71
CA ARG A 44 -43.97 -17.02 -12.20
C ARG A 44 -44.45 -18.29 -12.93
N ARG A 45 -44.31 -18.34 -14.26
CA ARG A 45 -44.63 -19.51 -15.07
C ARG A 45 -43.74 -20.67 -14.71
N LEU A 46 -42.41 -20.50 -14.69
CA LEU A 46 -41.46 -21.53 -14.34
C LEU A 46 -41.68 -22.07 -12.92
N PHE A 47 -41.94 -21.20 -11.96
CA PHE A 47 -42.25 -21.60 -10.59
C PHE A 47 -43.57 -22.35 -10.46
N SER A 48 -44.61 -21.91 -11.19
CA SER A 48 -45.91 -22.58 -11.17
C SER A 48 -45.87 -23.99 -11.74
N GLN A 49 -45.08 -24.20 -12.79
CA GLN A 49 -44.93 -25.49 -13.48
C GLN A 49 -44.06 -26.47 -12.72
N THR A 50 -42.92 -26.01 -12.19
CA THR A 50 -41.91 -26.90 -11.61
C THR A 50 -41.92 -26.96 -10.09
N LYS A 51 -42.51 -25.97 -9.42
CA LYS A 51 -42.41 -25.74 -7.97
C LYS A 51 -40.96 -25.69 -7.46
N SER A 52 -40.01 -25.46 -8.36
CA SER A 52 -38.58 -25.40 -8.01
C SER A 52 -38.24 -24.09 -7.30
N LEU A 53 -37.60 -24.21 -6.15
CA LEU A 53 -37.22 -23.09 -5.28
C LEU A 53 -36.19 -22.18 -5.92
N GLN A 54 -35.44 -22.65 -6.93
CA GLN A 54 -34.50 -21.83 -7.69
C GLN A 54 -35.15 -20.64 -8.41
N PHE A 55 -36.44 -20.71 -8.69
CA PHE A 55 -37.21 -19.65 -9.34
C PHE A 55 -37.97 -18.76 -8.34
N TYR A 56 -37.96 -19.12 -7.05
CA TYR A 56 -38.62 -18.35 -6.02
C TYR A 56 -37.95 -17.00 -5.77
N ASP A 57 -36.63 -16.99 -5.47
CA ASP A 57 -35.91 -15.77 -5.12
C ASP A 57 -35.98 -14.69 -6.21
N PRO A 58 -35.69 -15.00 -7.50
CA PRO A 58 -35.80 -13.99 -8.56
C PRO A 58 -37.25 -13.55 -8.80
N LEU A 59 -38.23 -14.43 -8.64
CA LEU A 59 -39.65 -14.04 -8.72
C LEU A 59 -40.02 -13.10 -7.57
N PHE A 60 -39.70 -13.46 -6.34
CA PHE A 60 -40.01 -12.67 -5.16
C PHE A 60 -39.37 -11.29 -5.22
N ASN A 61 -38.09 -11.20 -5.58
CA ASN A 61 -37.40 -9.93 -5.72
C ASN A 61 -37.94 -9.09 -6.90
N SER A 62 -38.35 -9.71 -8.02
CA SER A 62 -39.04 -9.00 -9.11
C SER A 62 -40.35 -8.38 -8.65
N LEU A 63 -41.14 -9.14 -7.84
CA LEU A 63 -42.41 -8.64 -7.30
C LEU A 63 -42.19 -7.46 -6.34
N LEU A 64 -41.16 -7.51 -5.51
CA LEU A 64 -40.80 -6.40 -4.61
C LEU A 64 -40.43 -5.15 -5.39
N ASN A 65 -39.58 -5.27 -6.43
CA ASN A 65 -39.16 -4.15 -7.27
C ASN A 65 -40.35 -3.54 -8.05
N LEU A 66 -41.32 -4.35 -8.43
CA LEU A 66 -42.58 -3.91 -9.05
C LEU A 66 -43.60 -3.35 -8.04
N LYS A 67 -43.27 -3.35 -6.74
CA LYS A 67 -44.15 -2.94 -5.63
C LYS A 67 -45.44 -3.77 -5.55
N LEU A 68 -45.43 -5.00 -6.07
CA LEU A 68 -46.55 -5.96 -5.99
C LEU A 68 -46.52 -6.72 -4.64
N TYR A 69 -46.47 -5.95 -3.56
CA TYR A 69 -46.24 -6.45 -2.19
C TYR A 69 -47.23 -7.51 -1.75
N SER A 70 -48.52 -7.38 -2.11
CA SER A 70 -49.55 -8.37 -1.74
C SER A 70 -49.32 -9.74 -2.38
N GLU A 71 -48.86 -9.74 -3.64
CA GLU A 71 -48.51 -10.97 -4.34
C GLU A 71 -47.24 -11.61 -3.77
N ALA A 72 -46.20 -10.80 -3.52
CA ALA A 72 -44.98 -11.24 -2.89
C ALA A 72 -45.24 -11.85 -1.50
N GLU A 73 -46.04 -11.19 -0.66
CA GLU A 73 -46.43 -11.68 0.63
C GLU A 73 -47.20 -13.03 0.55
N THR A 74 -48.16 -13.13 -0.38
CA THR A 74 -48.94 -14.36 -0.59
C THR A 74 -48.04 -15.51 -1.03
N LEU A 75 -47.11 -15.26 -1.93
CA LEU A 75 -46.10 -16.23 -2.38
C LEU A 75 -45.25 -16.72 -1.21
N ALA A 76 -44.67 -15.82 -0.44
CA ALA A 76 -43.83 -16.14 0.70
C ALA A 76 -44.59 -16.89 1.79
N ARG A 77 -45.83 -16.48 2.12
CA ARG A 77 -46.68 -17.18 3.09
C ARG A 77 -47.05 -18.59 2.64
N SER A 78 -47.30 -18.81 1.35
CA SER A 78 -47.59 -20.14 0.82
C SER A 78 -46.42 -21.11 1.02
N LEU A 79 -45.19 -20.61 0.81
CA LEU A 79 -43.98 -21.41 1.02
C LEU A 79 -43.64 -21.58 2.51
N GLN A 80 -43.86 -20.56 3.33
CA GLN A 80 -43.71 -20.70 4.77
C GLN A 80 -44.62 -21.79 5.35
N LYS A 81 -45.84 -21.89 4.84
CA LYS A 81 -46.79 -22.97 5.24
C LYS A 81 -46.31 -24.34 4.77
N ALA A 82 -45.73 -24.42 3.56
CA ALA A 82 -45.21 -25.67 3.00
C ALA A 82 -43.89 -26.12 3.67
N TYR A 83 -43.07 -25.16 4.07
CA TYR A 83 -41.75 -25.38 4.65
C TYR A 83 -41.57 -24.58 5.95
N PRO A 84 -42.26 -24.95 7.05
CA PRO A 84 -42.30 -24.15 8.29
C PRO A 84 -40.94 -23.97 8.97
N GLN A 85 -40.01 -24.90 8.75
CA GLN A 85 -38.65 -24.85 9.32
C GLN A 85 -37.70 -23.90 8.56
N ASN A 86 -38.09 -23.48 7.35
CA ASN A 86 -37.25 -22.58 6.56
C ASN A 86 -37.55 -21.11 6.89
N THR A 87 -36.63 -20.48 7.63
CA THR A 87 -36.78 -19.10 8.10
C THR A 87 -36.71 -18.05 6.99
N PHE A 88 -36.18 -18.38 5.79
CA PHE A 88 -36.11 -17.45 4.67
C PHE A 88 -37.47 -16.86 4.28
N TYR A 89 -38.50 -17.70 4.21
CA TYR A 89 -39.86 -17.24 3.82
C TYR A 89 -40.46 -16.30 4.86
N ALA A 90 -40.19 -16.54 6.15
CA ALA A 90 -40.63 -15.65 7.21
C ALA A 90 -39.91 -14.28 7.12
N ILE A 91 -38.63 -14.28 6.75
CA ILE A 91 -37.86 -13.05 6.52
C ILE A 91 -38.42 -12.31 5.31
N ASP A 92 -38.74 -13.00 4.22
CA ASP A 92 -39.33 -12.41 3.04
C ASP A 92 -40.69 -11.76 3.30
N ILE A 93 -41.54 -12.38 4.15
CA ILE A 93 -42.77 -11.72 4.63
C ILE A 93 -42.43 -10.41 5.36
N GLY A 94 -41.44 -10.42 6.24
CA GLY A 94 -40.98 -9.20 6.91
C GLY A 94 -40.45 -8.12 5.95
N ARG A 95 -39.72 -8.54 4.89
CA ARG A 95 -39.28 -7.62 3.82
C ARG A 95 -40.45 -6.96 3.11
N THR A 96 -41.53 -7.69 2.83
CA THR A 96 -42.72 -7.08 2.19
C THR A 96 -43.35 -6.00 3.07
N PHE A 97 -43.34 -6.19 4.40
CA PHE A 97 -43.81 -5.16 5.35
C PHE A 97 -42.88 -3.92 5.31
N LEU A 98 -41.58 -4.13 5.35
CA LEU A 98 -40.60 -3.01 5.31
C LEU A 98 -40.73 -2.19 4.02
N GLU A 99 -40.80 -2.86 2.86
CA GLU A 99 -40.92 -2.22 1.56
C GLU A 99 -42.27 -1.50 1.37
N ARG A 100 -43.33 -2.00 1.99
CA ARG A 100 -44.65 -1.35 2.03
C ARG A 100 -44.71 -0.16 2.99
N GLY A 101 -43.66 0.07 3.78
CA GLY A 101 -43.58 1.14 4.76
C GLY A 101 -44.08 0.75 6.18
N GLU A 102 -44.49 -0.46 6.40
CA GLU A 102 -44.93 -0.99 7.70
C GLU A 102 -43.76 -1.47 8.56
N LYS A 103 -42.81 -0.53 8.81
CA LYS A 103 -41.54 -0.83 9.46
C LYS A 103 -41.66 -1.52 10.80
N GLU A 104 -42.63 -1.14 11.61
CA GLU A 104 -42.86 -1.72 12.94
C GLU A 104 -43.24 -3.18 12.85
N LYS A 105 -44.17 -3.58 11.95
CA LYS A 105 -44.57 -4.96 11.75
C LYS A 105 -43.44 -5.83 11.22
N GLY A 106 -42.64 -5.32 10.28
CA GLY A 106 -41.47 -6.01 9.76
C GLY A 106 -40.43 -6.26 10.86
N ALA A 107 -40.09 -5.22 11.62
CA ALA A 107 -39.17 -5.31 12.74
C ALA A 107 -39.66 -6.23 13.87
N GLU A 108 -40.96 -6.22 14.19
CA GLU A 108 -41.56 -7.13 15.16
C GLU A 108 -41.42 -8.60 14.72
N LEU A 109 -41.72 -8.90 13.46
CA LEU A 109 -41.56 -10.24 12.91
C LEU A 109 -40.11 -10.71 13.01
N PHE A 110 -39.14 -9.86 12.60
CA PHE A 110 -37.72 -10.18 12.65
C PHE A 110 -37.23 -10.39 14.08
N ASN A 111 -37.65 -9.54 15.02
CA ASN A 111 -37.33 -9.70 16.43
C ASN A 111 -37.91 -11.00 17.03
N ASN A 112 -39.11 -11.39 16.61
CA ASN A 112 -39.71 -12.63 17.02
C ASN A 112 -38.93 -13.85 16.51
N LEU A 113 -38.45 -13.82 15.26
CA LEU A 113 -37.55 -14.86 14.72
C LEU A 113 -36.26 -14.97 15.53
N ILE A 114 -35.62 -13.84 15.84
CA ILE A 114 -34.38 -13.79 16.64
C ILE A 114 -34.62 -14.36 18.06
N SER A 115 -35.73 -14.00 18.68
CA SER A 115 -36.05 -14.45 20.06
C SER A 115 -36.36 -15.96 20.17
N LYS A 116 -36.73 -16.58 19.06
CA LYS A 116 -37.09 -18.01 18.99
C LYS A 116 -36.00 -18.90 18.41
N VAL A 117 -34.83 -18.31 18.02
CA VAL A 117 -33.72 -19.10 17.48
C VAL A 117 -33.24 -20.14 18.50
N ALA A 118 -32.92 -21.33 18.02
CA ALA A 118 -32.41 -22.39 18.89
C ALA A 118 -31.05 -22.01 19.50
N LYS A 119 -30.77 -22.56 20.69
CA LYS A 119 -29.52 -22.27 21.44
C LYS A 119 -28.34 -23.11 20.91
N ASP A 120 -28.04 -22.96 19.64
CA ASP A 120 -26.89 -23.59 19.00
C ASP A 120 -26.30 -22.66 17.90
N GLU A 121 -25.01 -22.79 17.63
CA GLU A 121 -24.31 -21.94 16.68
C GLU A 121 -24.83 -22.06 15.25
N MET A 122 -25.22 -23.27 14.82
CA MET A 122 -25.67 -23.50 13.45
C MET A 122 -26.98 -22.76 13.18
N SER A 123 -27.97 -22.91 14.05
CA SER A 123 -29.27 -22.24 13.92
C SER A 123 -29.13 -20.70 13.95
N ILE A 124 -28.27 -20.18 14.82
CA ILE A 124 -28.00 -18.74 14.90
C ILE A 124 -27.34 -18.26 13.60
N ARG A 125 -26.35 -18.99 13.09
CA ARG A 125 -25.64 -18.64 11.84
C ARG A 125 -26.54 -18.72 10.62
N GLU A 126 -27.40 -19.74 10.55
CA GLU A 126 -28.41 -19.88 9.49
C GLU A 126 -29.36 -18.69 9.46
N LEU A 127 -29.91 -18.31 10.60
CA LEU A 127 -30.81 -17.16 10.70
C LEU A 127 -30.11 -15.85 10.35
N ALA A 128 -28.91 -15.63 10.87
CA ALA A 128 -28.12 -14.43 10.56
C ALA A 128 -27.76 -14.36 9.06
N THR A 129 -27.40 -15.50 8.46
CA THR A 129 -27.12 -15.60 7.01
C THR A 129 -28.37 -15.33 6.18
N ALA A 130 -29.55 -15.77 6.65
CA ALA A 130 -30.81 -15.48 6.00
C ALA A 130 -31.11 -13.97 6.00
N PHE A 131 -30.89 -13.29 7.13
CA PHE A 131 -30.98 -11.83 7.19
C PHE A 131 -29.96 -11.13 6.30
N TYR A 132 -28.70 -11.62 6.25
CA TYR A 132 -27.67 -11.08 5.37
C TYR A 132 -28.09 -11.14 3.90
N ARG A 133 -28.59 -12.30 3.43
CA ARG A 133 -29.08 -12.48 2.05
C ARG A 133 -30.28 -11.58 1.73
N ALA A 134 -31.08 -11.28 2.73
CA ALA A 134 -32.22 -10.38 2.65
C ALA A 134 -31.82 -8.89 2.75
N GLU A 135 -30.52 -8.56 2.76
CA GLU A 135 -29.95 -7.22 2.95
C GLU A 135 -30.35 -6.55 4.29
N ALA A 136 -30.90 -7.32 5.20
CA ALA A 136 -31.29 -6.88 6.54
C ALA A 136 -30.08 -6.97 7.51
N TYR A 137 -28.99 -6.29 7.18
CA TYR A 137 -27.69 -6.39 7.87
C TYR A 137 -27.77 -6.12 9.37
N ASP A 138 -28.57 -5.13 9.78
CA ASP A 138 -28.73 -4.79 11.20
C ASP A 138 -29.37 -5.93 11.99
N PHE A 139 -30.29 -6.67 11.39
CA PHE A 139 -30.88 -7.87 11.99
C PHE A 139 -29.94 -9.07 11.96
N SER A 140 -29.08 -9.18 10.96
CA SER A 140 -28.00 -10.18 10.95
C SER A 140 -27.04 -9.93 12.12
N ILE A 141 -26.56 -8.69 12.30
CA ILE A 141 -25.72 -8.29 13.45
C ILE A 141 -26.46 -8.56 14.77
N LYS A 142 -27.73 -8.17 14.87
CA LYS A 142 -28.55 -8.41 16.06
C LYS A 142 -28.70 -9.89 16.38
N THR A 143 -28.80 -10.75 15.35
CA THR A 143 -28.88 -12.20 15.52
C THR A 143 -27.60 -12.74 16.13
N PHE A 144 -26.42 -12.39 15.59
CA PHE A 144 -25.15 -12.82 16.15
C PHE A 144 -24.90 -12.28 17.57
N THR A 145 -25.18 -11.00 17.81
CA THR A 145 -25.00 -10.41 19.15
C THR A 145 -25.97 -10.96 20.19
N SER A 146 -27.21 -11.33 19.78
CA SER A 146 -28.14 -12.03 20.63
C SER A 146 -27.74 -13.50 20.85
N GLY A 147 -27.17 -14.11 19.82
CA GLY A 147 -26.60 -15.46 19.87
C GLY A 147 -25.47 -15.58 20.88
N ARG A 148 -24.55 -14.60 20.96
CA ARG A 148 -23.51 -14.54 22.01
C ARG A 148 -24.11 -14.62 23.42
N ARG A 149 -25.14 -13.84 23.67
CA ARG A 149 -25.83 -13.85 24.97
C ARG A 149 -26.53 -15.20 25.23
N LEU A 150 -27.17 -15.76 24.19
CA LEU A 150 -27.86 -17.01 24.27
C LEU A 150 -26.92 -18.19 24.56
N LEU A 151 -25.74 -18.20 23.91
CA LEU A 151 -24.70 -19.22 24.11
C LEU A 151 -23.87 -19.00 25.37
N ASN A 152 -23.93 -17.78 25.95
CA ASN A 152 -23.05 -17.31 27.02
C ASN A 152 -21.57 -17.34 26.59
N ASP A 153 -21.33 -16.98 25.34
CA ASP A 153 -19.99 -16.87 24.74
C ASP A 153 -19.85 -15.55 24.00
N GLU A 154 -19.10 -14.61 24.59
CA GLU A 154 -18.84 -13.29 24.02
C GLU A 154 -17.98 -13.35 22.73
N LYS A 155 -17.26 -14.45 22.51
CA LYS A 155 -16.33 -14.62 21.38
C LYS A 155 -16.95 -15.39 20.20
N ALA A 156 -18.11 -15.96 20.38
CA ALA A 156 -18.84 -16.60 19.28
C ALA A 156 -19.06 -15.60 18.13
N PHE A 157 -19.01 -16.07 16.91
CA PHE A 157 -19.30 -15.29 15.68
C PHE A 157 -18.39 -14.08 15.43
N THR A 158 -17.19 -14.00 16.03
CA THR A 158 -16.28 -12.86 15.88
C THR A 158 -15.92 -12.60 14.41
N PHE A 159 -15.61 -13.65 13.62
CA PHE A 159 -15.29 -13.49 12.20
C PHE A 159 -16.49 -13.05 11.36
N ASP A 160 -17.67 -13.55 11.69
CA ASP A 160 -18.93 -13.16 11.02
C ASP A 160 -19.21 -11.67 11.26
N LEU A 161 -19.06 -11.22 12.51
CA LEU A 161 -19.28 -9.83 12.91
C LEU A 161 -18.19 -8.89 12.34
N ILE A 162 -16.93 -9.31 12.31
CA ILE A 162 -15.86 -8.55 11.61
C ILE A 162 -16.26 -8.31 10.15
N SER A 163 -16.75 -9.34 9.47
CA SER A 163 -17.16 -9.24 8.06
C SER A 163 -18.33 -8.28 7.87
N LEU A 164 -19.32 -8.32 8.75
CA LEU A 164 -20.49 -7.45 8.72
C LEU A 164 -20.13 -5.99 9.05
N TYR A 165 -19.35 -5.74 10.10
CA TYR A 165 -18.94 -4.39 10.48
C TYR A 165 -18.01 -3.77 9.46
N ARG A 166 -17.14 -4.56 8.81
CA ARG A 166 -16.34 -4.13 7.67
C ARG A 166 -17.21 -3.67 6.50
N PHE A 167 -18.21 -4.48 6.14
CA PHE A 167 -19.14 -4.15 5.06
C PHE A 167 -19.93 -2.88 5.37
N ARG A 168 -20.38 -2.71 6.63
CA ARG A 168 -21.10 -1.53 7.10
C ARG A 168 -20.19 -0.31 7.36
N LYS A 169 -18.88 -0.46 7.26
CA LYS A 169 -17.87 0.54 7.64
C LYS A 169 -18.01 1.05 9.08
N ASP A 170 -18.52 0.21 9.98
CA ASP A 170 -18.62 0.53 11.40
C ASP A 170 -17.27 0.34 12.07
N LYS A 171 -16.46 1.40 12.03
CA LYS A 171 -15.08 1.42 12.55
C LYS A 171 -15.01 1.08 14.04
N ILE A 172 -15.98 1.58 14.83
CA ILE A 172 -15.99 1.37 16.29
C ILE A 172 -16.20 -0.10 16.63
N MET A 173 -17.23 -0.71 16.06
CA MET A 173 -17.51 -2.11 16.32
C MET A 173 -16.47 -3.04 15.72
N LEU A 174 -15.92 -2.68 14.56
CA LEU A 174 -14.82 -3.43 13.93
C LEU A 174 -13.57 -3.47 14.82
N ILE A 175 -13.19 -2.34 15.42
CA ILE A 175 -12.09 -2.27 16.41
C ILE A 175 -12.38 -3.20 17.59
N GLN A 176 -13.61 -3.16 18.15
CA GLN A 176 -13.96 -4.00 19.30
C GLN A 176 -13.86 -5.48 18.97
N GLU A 177 -14.32 -5.91 17.79
CA GLU A 177 -14.25 -7.31 17.36
C GLU A 177 -12.81 -7.77 17.15
N TYR A 178 -11.95 -6.95 16.54
CA TYR A 178 -10.52 -7.28 16.42
C TYR A 178 -9.83 -7.37 17.78
N LEU A 179 -10.12 -6.46 18.71
CA LEU A 179 -9.57 -6.54 20.05
C LEU A 179 -10.04 -7.82 20.78
N LEU A 180 -11.28 -8.23 20.57
CA LEU A 180 -11.79 -9.48 21.12
C LEU A 180 -11.10 -10.71 20.48
N LEU A 181 -10.89 -10.68 19.16
CA LEU A 181 -10.17 -11.73 18.44
C LEU A 181 -8.75 -11.92 18.98
N LEU A 182 -8.04 -10.82 19.22
CA LEU A 182 -6.66 -10.85 19.71
C LEU A 182 -6.51 -11.40 21.13
N GLU A 183 -7.59 -11.54 21.90
CA GLU A 183 -7.56 -12.23 23.20
C GLU A 183 -7.36 -13.74 23.07
N THR A 184 -7.82 -14.33 21.97
CA THR A 184 -7.75 -15.78 21.73
C THR A 184 -6.78 -16.15 20.64
N THR A 185 -6.54 -15.24 19.69
CA THR A 185 -5.73 -15.46 18.50
C THR A 185 -4.79 -14.26 18.28
N PRO A 186 -3.72 -14.14 19.12
CA PRO A 186 -2.76 -13.02 18.99
C PRO A 186 -2.10 -12.94 17.62
N GLU A 187 -1.99 -14.08 16.91
CA GLU A 187 -1.40 -14.20 15.57
C GLU A 187 -2.21 -13.46 14.50
N ALA A 188 -3.46 -13.10 14.78
CA ALA A 188 -4.31 -12.29 13.90
C ALA A 188 -3.92 -10.80 13.90
N LEU A 189 -2.93 -10.37 14.71
CA LEU A 189 -2.52 -8.97 14.80
C LEU A 189 -2.14 -8.35 13.45
N PRO A 190 -1.30 -8.98 12.59
CA PRO A 190 -0.98 -8.40 11.29
C PRO A 190 -2.21 -8.23 10.38
N GLN A 191 -3.17 -9.17 10.47
CA GLN A 191 -4.42 -9.06 9.72
C GLN A 191 -5.26 -7.88 10.21
N ALA A 192 -5.36 -7.68 11.53
CA ALA A 192 -6.07 -6.55 12.14
C ALA A 192 -5.44 -5.21 11.72
N GLN A 193 -4.11 -5.10 11.79
CA GLN A 193 -3.36 -3.93 11.38
C GLN A 193 -3.61 -3.57 9.91
N ASN A 194 -3.46 -4.53 9.00
CA ASN A 194 -3.67 -4.33 7.57
C ASN A 194 -5.12 -3.94 7.26
N MET A 195 -6.08 -4.59 7.91
CA MET A 195 -7.50 -4.30 7.69
C MET A 195 -7.87 -2.90 8.16
N LEU A 196 -7.44 -2.52 9.37
CA LEU A 196 -7.76 -1.19 9.89
C LEU A 196 -7.01 -0.09 9.14
N ALA A 197 -5.74 -0.31 8.71
CA ALA A 197 -5.03 0.63 7.86
C ALA A 197 -5.75 0.94 6.54
N ASN A 198 -6.45 -0.07 5.96
CA ASN A 198 -7.21 0.10 4.72
C ASN A 198 -8.56 0.81 4.91
N ILE A 199 -9.08 0.84 6.14
CA ILE A 199 -10.42 1.40 6.45
C ILE A 199 -10.30 2.77 7.10
N PHE A 200 -9.23 3.01 7.86
CA PHE A 200 -9.01 4.28 8.55
C PHE A 200 -8.65 5.36 7.53
N GLU A 201 -9.32 6.49 7.64
CA GLU A 201 -9.20 7.59 6.69
C GLU A 201 -8.47 8.79 7.29
N ASP A 202 -8.56 8.97 8.62
CA ASP A 202 -8.00 10.14 9.28
C ASP A 202 -7.44 9.86 10.70
N HIS A 203 -6.91 10.90 11.32
CA HIS A 203 -6.34 10.84 12.67
C HIS A 203 -7.35 10.39 13.72
N SER A 204 -8.63 10.77 13.59
CA SER A 204 -9.66 10.44 14.58
C SER A 204 -9.91 8.93 14.67
N ASP A 205 -9.81 8.21 13.56
CA ASP A 205 -9.95 6.74 13.53
C ASP A 205 -8.86 6.05 14.36
N TYR A 206 -7.62 6.54 14.23
CA TYR A 206 -6.50 6.03 15.04
C TYR A 206 -6.63 6.39 16.52
N GLU A 207 -7.24 7.53 16.87
CA GLU A 207 -7.54 7.90 18.25
C GLU A 207 -8.64 7.02 18.86
N LEU A 208 -9.63 6.57 18.07
CA LEU A 208 -10.61 5.55 18.49
C LEU A 208 -9.92 4.25 18.86
N LEU A 209 -9.01 3.75 18.00
CA LEU A 209 -8.22 2.54 18.25
C LEU A 209 -7.36 2.70 19.50
N LYS A 210 -6.61 3.79 19.61
CA LYS A 210 -5.76 4.09 20.78
C LYS A 210 -6.55 4.07 22.08
N SER A 211 -7.70 4.75 22.08
CA SER A 211 -8.57 4.81 23.25
C SER A 211 -9.12 3.44 23.65
N ALA A 212 -9.46 2.61 22.67
CA ALA A 212 -9.92 1.24 22.89
C ALA A 212 -8.79 0.35 23.45
N LEU A 213 -7.59 0.42 22.84
CA LEU A 213 -6.41 -0.31 23.30
C LEU A 213 -5.99 0.06 24.72
N LEU A 214 -5.96 1.35 25.05
CA LEU A 214 -5.63 1.81 26.41
C LEU A 214 -6.61 1.28 27.45
N ARG A 215 -7.93 1.29 27.15
CA ARG A 215 -8.96 0.71 28.02
C ARG A 215 -8.76 -0.80 28.22
N ARG A 216 -8.40 -1.54 27.17
CA ARG A 216 -8.13 -2.98 27.26
C ARG A 216 -6.85 -3.27 28.04
N LEU A 217 -5.79 -2.49 27.84
CA LEU A 217 -4.54 -2.60 28.57
C LEU A 217 -4.66 -2.25 30.05
N GLN A 218 -5.55 -1.33 30.44
CA GLN A 218 -5.88 -1.07 31.85
C GLN A 218 -6.47 -2.31 32.52
N LYS A 219 -7.29 -3.10 31.82
CA LYS A 219 -7.88 -4.35 32.33
C LYS A 219 -6.92 -5.52 32.26
N ASN A 220 -6.11 -5.60 31.22
CA ASN A 220 -5.14 -6.67 30.99
C ASN A 220 -3.78 -6.09 30.56
N PRO A 221 -2.97 -5.56 31.52
CA PRO A 221 -1.68 -4.94 31.22
C PRO A 221 -0.65 -5.90 30.64
N GLN A 222 -0.86 -7.21 30.77
CA GLN A 222 0.06 -8.23 30.31
C GLN A 222 -0.19 -8.68 28.87
N ASN A 223 -1.25 -8.21 28.22
CA ASN A 223 -1.54 -8.60 26.86
C ASN A 223 -0.53 -8.00 25.87
N ILE A 224 0.29 -8.88 25.28
CA ILE A 224 1.37 -8.50 24.37
C ILE A 224 0.79 -7.96 23.06
N ALA A 225 -0.23 -8.63 22.50
CA ALA A 225 -0.83 -8.23 21.22
C ALA A 225 -1.41 -6.81 21.28
N TYR A 226 -2.04 -6.44 22.40
CA TYR A 226 -2.53 -5.06 22.58
C TYR A 226 -1.40 -4.03 22.69
N SER A 227 -0.29 -4.40 23.37
CA SER A 227 0.88 -3.54 23.48
C SER A 227 1.57 -3.33 22.13
N GLU A 228 1.67 -4.37 21.32
CA GLU A 228 2.19 -4.30 19.94
C GLU A 228 1.28 -3.51 19.02
N PHE A 229 -0.03 -3.70 19.16
CA PHE A 229 -1.00 -2.95 18.37
C PHE A 229 -0.96 -1.46 18.71
N LEU A 230 -0.79 -1.11 19.97
CA LEU A 230 -0.62 0.28 20.41
C LEU A 230 0.69 0.88 19.87
N THR A 231 1.79 0.12 19.87
CA THR A 231 3.05 0.55 19.24
C THR A 231 2.86 0.84 17.75
N TRP A 232 2.18 -0.07 17.03
CA TRP A 232 1.84 0.14 15.62
C TRP A 232 0.98 1.40 15.41
N GLN A 233 -0.03 1.62 16.23
CA GLN A 233 -0.88 2.80 16.17
C GLN A 233 -0.07 4.09 16.33
N TYR A 234 0.88 4.15 17.29
CA TYR A 234 1.77 5.29 17.45
C TYR A 234 2.64 5.53 16.21
N ILE A 235 3.17 4.46 15.60
CA ILE A 235 3.94 4.56 14.34
C ILE A 235 3.09 5.17 13.22
N GLN A 236 1.83 4.73 13.06
CA GLN A 236 0.92 5.26 12.03
C GLN A 236 0.66 6.76 12.22
N GLN A 237 0.63 7.23 13.46
CA GLN A 237 0.43 8.64 13.80
C GLN A 237 1.75 9.44 13.87
N LYS A 238 2.88 8.82 13.55
CA LYS A 238 4.23 9.40 13.66
C LYS A 238 4.57 9.88 15.07
N ASP A 239 3.91 9.32 16.10
CA ASP A 239 4.25 9.53 17.50
C ASP A 239 5.39 8.56 17.89
N PHE A 240 6.57 8.83 17.33
CA PHE A 240 7.71 7.95 17.43
C PHE A 240 8.27 7.84 18.85
N ASP A 241 8.13 8.89 19.66
CA ASP A 241 8.54 8.86 21.07
C ASP A 241 7.70 7.86 21.87
N MET A 242 6.39 7.86 21.69
CA MET A 242 5.52 6.91 22.37
C MET A 242 5.70 5.49 21.83
N ALA A 243 5.90 5.31 20.53
CA ALA A 243 6.22 4.01 19.94
C ALA A 243 7.50 3.42 20.55
N LEU A 244 8.56 4.23 20.69
CA LEU A 244 9.81 3.81 21.29
C LEU A 244 9.64 3.46 22.77
N ARG A 245 9.02 4.34 23.56
CA ARG A 245 8.77 4.09 24.99
C ARG A 245 8.00 2.79 25.21
N GLN A 246 6.95 2.55 24.43
CA GLN A 246 6.14 1.33 24.53
C GLN A 246 6.96 0.08 24.18
N SER A 247 7.75 0.12 23.10
CA SER A 247 8.60 -1.00 22.70
C SER A 247 9.68 -1.32 23.73
N LEU A 248 10.36 -0.30 24.26
CA LEU A 248 11.38 -0.49 25.32
C LEU A 248 10.76 -1.04 26.60
N ALA A 249 9.58 -0.55 26.99
CA ALA A 249 8.88 -1.06 28.18
C ALA A 249 8.50 -2.53 28.02
N LEU A 250 8.05 -2.93 26.82
CA LEU A 250 7.68 -4.31 26.52
C LEU A 250 8.89 -5.25 26.53
N ASP A 251 9.99 -4.85 25.86
CA ASP A 251 11.24 -5.62 25.82
C ASP A 251 11.82 -5.85 27.25
N ARG A 252 11.82 -4.81 28.10
CA ARG A 252 12.26 -4.92 29.48
C ARG A 252 11.37 -5.84 30.32
N ARG A 253 10.05 -5.71 30.16
CA ARG A 253 9.06 -6.50 30.90
C ARG A 253 9.16 -7.98 30.56
N LEU A 254 9.34 -8.31 29.28
CA LEU A 254 9.40 -9.67 28.77
C LEU A 254 10.83 -10.25 28.87
N LYS A 255 11.83 -9.43 29.22
CA LYS A 255 13.24 -9.78 29.22
C LYS A 255 13.69 -10.35 27.86
N GLU A 256 13.23 -9.72 26.78
CA GLU A 256 13.59 -10.13 25.43
C GLU A 256 15.04 -9.77 25.08
N ASP A 257 15.56 -10.39 24.01
CA ASP A 257 16.91 -10.09 23.51
C ASP A 257 17.03 -8.75 22.79
N GLY A 258 15.89 -8.12 22.40
CA GLY A 258 15.85 -6.82 21.75
C GLY A 258 15.45 -6.83 20.28
N GLU A 259 14.98 -7.97 19.72
CA GLU A 259 14.56 -8.07 18.31
C GLU A 259 13.49 -7.02 17.94
N ARG A 260 12.51 -6.87 18.80
CA ARG A 260 11.43 -5.87 18.66
C ARG A 260 11.98 -4.45 18.55
N VAL A 261 12.95 -4.12 19.40
CA VAL A 261 13.55 -2.77 19.44
C VAL A 261 14.42 -2.54 18.21
N LEU A 262 15.15 -3.57 17.75
CA LEU A 262 15.93 -3.49 16.50
C LEU A 262 15.02 -3.28 15.28
N THR A 263 13.93 -4.01 15.21
CA THR A 263 12.94 -3.84 14.13
C THR A 263 12.35 -2.43 14.15
N LEU A 264 11.97 -1.94 15.33
CA LEU A 264 11.46 -0.57 15.48
C LEU A 264 12.51 0.47 15.08
N SER A 265 13.77 0.30 15.46
CA SER A 265 14.84 1.26 15.10
C SER A 265 14.99 1.45 13.60
N ARG A 266 14.80 0.39 12.81
CA ARG A 266 14.81 0.43 11.36
C ARG A 266 13.60 1.18 10.80
N ILE A 267 12.40 0.89 11.33
CA ILE A 267 11.17 1.63 10.97
C ILE A 267 11.33 3.13 11.27
N LEU A 268 11.88 3.48 12.43
CA LEU A 268 12.15 4.87 12.82
C LEU A 268 13.15 5.53 11.87
N SER A 269 14.23 4.84 11.51
CA SER A 269 15.23 5.32 10.56
C SER A 269 14.63 5.56 9.16
N ASP A 270 13.75 4.68 8.70
CA ASP A 270 13.12 4.82 7.39
C ASP A 270 12.08 5.96 7.36
N ASN A 271 11.52 6.31 8.53
CA ASN A 271 10.66 7.48 8.72
C ASN A 271 11.45 8.76 9.07
N LYS A 272 12.76 8.78 8.96
CA LYS A 272 13.65 9.89 9.33
C LYS A 272 13.58 10.32 10.81
N ALA A 273 13.01 9.50 11.68
CA ALA A 273 13.03 9.68 13.14
C ALA A 273 14.37 9.22 13.72
N PHE A 274 15.46 9.90 13.29
CA PHE A 274 16.82 9.46 13.53
C PHE A 274 17.19 9.51 15.02
N GLU A 275 16.73 10.49 15.77
CA GLU A 275 16.99 10.59 17.22
C GLU A 275 16.43 9.39 17.97
N GLN A 276 15.16 9.04 17.72
CA GLN A 276 14.50 7.90 18.33
C GLN A 276 15.13 6.57 17.89
N ALA A 277 15.55 6.47 16.61
CA ALA A 277 16.28 5.30 16.12
C ALA A 277 17.62 5.12 16.85
N LEU A 278 18.39 6.21 17.04
CA LEU A 278 19.65 6.18 17.78
C LEU A 278 19.45 5.83 19.26
N GLU A 279 18.37 6.30 19.90
CA GLU A 279 18.03 5.94 21.27
C GLU A 279 17.70 4.44 21.40
N ALA A 280 16.91 3.89 20.47
CA ALA A 280 16.62 2.47 20.40
C ALA A 280 17.90 1.62 20.27
N LEU A 281 18.81 2.01 19.37
CA LEU A 281 20.07 1.31 19.14
C LEU A 281 21.03 1.43 20.32
N LYS A 282 21.09 2.58 20.97
CA LYS A 282 21.84 2.78 22.22
C LYS A 282 21.36 1.84 23.33
N TYR A 283 20.04 1.66 23.46
CA TYR A 283 19.48 0.70 24.40
C TYR A 283 19.95 -0.73 24.12
N LEU A 284 19.93 -1.16 22.84
CA LEU A 284 20.38 -2.50 22.44
C LEU A 284 21.89 -2.72 22.71
N ILE A 285 22.71 -1.73 22.35
CA ILE A 285 24.16 -1.76 22.65
C ILE A 285 24.41 -1.83 24.16
N GLY A 286 23.58 -1.15 24.95
CA GLY A 286 23.66 -1.20 26.43
C GLY A 286 23.34 -2.57 27.05
N LYS A 287 22.74 -3.51 26.27
CA LYS A 287 22.58 -4.92 26.74
C LYS A 287 23.90 -5.70 26.81
N GLY A 288 24.96 -5.19 26.19
CA GLY A 288 26.30 -5.75 26.23
C GLY A 288 26.65 -6.66 25.06
N VAL A 289 27.96 -7.00 24.98
CA VAL A 289 28.56 -7.74 23.86
C VAL A 289 28.04 -9.16 23.68
N GLU A 290 27.51 -9.76 24.74
CA GLU A 290 26.91 -11.09 24.70
C GLU A 290 25.53 -11.13 24.04
N SER A 291 24.92 -9.97 23.83
CA SER A 291 23.64 -9.90 23.10
C SER A 291 23.84 -10.19 21.63
N ARG A 292 23.03 -11.09 21.06
CA ARG A 292 23.05 -11.41 19.62
C ARG A 292 22.79 -10.20 18.74
N TYR A 293 22.18 -9.15 19.27
CA TYR A 293 21.88 -7.91 18.58
C TYR A 293 22.90 -6.79 18.80
N TYR A 294 23.97 -7.03 19.55
CA TYR A 294 24.98 -6.02 19.81
C TYR A 294 25.68 -5.54 18.55
N ILE A 295 26.21 -6.45 17.73
CA ILE A 295 26.88 -6.11 16.47
C ILE A 295 25.87 -5.51 15.46
N PRO A 296 24.70 -6.14 15.21
CA PRO A 296 23.67 -5.52 14.37
C PRO A 296 23.28 -4.10 14.80
N ALA A 297 23.12 -3.87 16.11
CA ALA A 297 22.77 -2.54 16.63
C ALA A 297 23.88 -1.51 16.41
N LYS A 298 25.15 -1.87 16.58
CA LYS A 298 26.29 -0.99 16.26
C LYS A 298 26.33 -0.64 14.78
N ILE A 299 26.10 -1.62 13.89
CA ILE A 299 26.07 -1.40 12.45
C ILE A 299 24.91 -0.49 12.07
N ASP A 300 23.71 -0.77 12.57
CA ASP A 300 22.53 0.05 12.29
C ASP A 300 22.70 1.47 12.87
N GLN A 301 23.38 1.64 14.02
CA GLN A 301 23.68 2.95 14.59
C GLN A 301 24.55 3.79 13.65
N LEU A 302 25.61 3.22 13.08
CA LEU A 302 26.44 3.91 12.09
C LEU A 302 25.66 4.24 10.81
N ASN A 303 24.79 3.33 10.37
CA ASN A 303 23.92 3.58 9.22
C ASN A 303 22.93 4.73 9.48
N VAL A 304 22.32 4.79 10.66
CA VAL A 304 21.42 5.90 11.04
C VAL A 304 22.20 7.22 11.13
N LYS A 305 23.41 7.22 11.71
CA LYS A 305 24.29 8.39 11.74
C LYS A 305 24.63 8.84 10.30
N THR A 306 24.93 7.90 9.40
CA THR A 306 25.17 8.22 7.98
C THR A 306 23.98 8.93 7.36
N LYS A 307 22.78 8.35 7.50
CA LYS A 307 21.54 8.96 6.97
C LYS A 307 21.31 10.36 7.55
N LEU A 308 21.47 10.53 8.88
CA LEU A 308 21.30 11.81 9.57
C LEU A 308 22.29 12.88 9.05
N LEU A 309 23.58 12.53 8.95
CA LEU A 309 24.63 13.47 8.53
C LEU A 309 24.61 13.77 7.03
N THR A 310 23.94 12.94 6.23
CA THR A 310 23.83 13.13 4.77
C THR A 310 22.44 13.63 4.33
N ASP A 311 21.51 13.85 5.26
CA ASP A 311 20.19 14.41 4.97
C ASP A 311 20.28 15.94 4.81
N GLY A 312 20.46 16.39 3.57
CA GLY A 312 20.66 17.78 3.21
C GLY A 312 22.12 18.17 3.00
N LYS A 313 22.52 19.35 3.48
CA LYS A 313 23.92 19.80 3.43
C LYS A 313 24.72 19.10 4.53
N PHE A 314 25.84 18.52 4.16
CA PHE A 314 26.68 17.76 5.08
C PHE A 314 27.99 18.45 5.42
N ASN A 315 28.56 18.13 6.61
CA ASN A 315 29.86 18.59 7.05
C ASN A 315 30.90 17.47 6.83
N ALA A 316 31.89 17.75 5.97
CA ALA A 316 32.93 16.78 5.64
C ALA A 316 33.74 16.31 6.87
N ALA A 317 33.94 17.15 7.89
CA ALA A 317 34.67 16.79 9.10
C ALA A 317 33.89 15.75 9.92
N GLU A 318 32.58 15.89 10.02
CA GLU A 318 31.71 14.91 10.71
C GLU A 318 31.69 13.57 9.99
N LEU A 319 31.64 13.58 8.65
CA LEU A 319 31.71 12.37 7.84
C LEU A 319 33.06 11.65 7.94
N LEU A 320 34.15 12.38 8.10
CA LEU A 320 35.47 11.79 8.37
C LEU A 320 35.57 11.15 9.75
N LEU A 321 34.88 11.69 10.76
CA LEU A 321 34.74 11.02 12.05
C LEU A 321 33.92 9.75 11.96
N LEU A 322 32.82 9.79 11.22
CA LEU A 322 31.97 8.62 10.97
C LEU A 322 32.73 7.53 10.19
N GLU A 323 33.55 7.88 9.20
CA GLU A 323 34.45 6.94 8.53
C GLU A 323 35.33 6.19 9.52
N LYS A 324 35.94 6.91 10.49
CA LYS A 324 36.76 6.30 11.54
C LYS A 324 35.96 5.36 12.44
N GLU A 325 34.71 5.72 12.78
CA GLU A 325 33.84 4.83 13.57
C GLU A 325 33.52 3.52 12.81
N TYR A 326 33.29 3.58 11.50
CA TYR A 326 33.13 2.38 10.68
C TYR A 326 34.40 1.52 10.64
N ILE A 327 35.56 2.15 10.42
CA ILE A 327 36.85 1.45 10.41
C ILE A 327 37.10 0.77 11.75
N PHE A 328 36.89 1.48 12.86
CA PHE A 328 37.04 0.93 14.21
C PHE A 328 36.13 -0.28 14.43
N LEU A 329 34.86 -0.21 14.02
CA LEU A 329 33.94 -1.34 14.11
C LEU A 329 34.44 -2.55 13.30
N LEU A 330 34.94 -2.32 12.09
CA LEU A 330 35.42 -3.38 11.21
C LEU A 330 36.77 -3.97 11.69
N ASP A 331 37.57 -3.18 12.39
CA ASP A 331 38.82 -3.66 13.01
C ASP A 331 38.52 -4.49 14.27
N GLU A 332 37.47 -4.10 15.05
CA GLU A 332 37.02 -4.82 16.25
C GLU A 332 36.36 -6.17 15.92
N PHE A 333 35.48 -6.21 14.93
CA PHE A 333 34.65 -7.40 14.62
C PHE A 333 35.06 -8.14 13.34
N GLY A 334 36.06 -7.65 12.64
CA GLY A 334 36.55 -8.21 11.38
C GLY A 334 35.63 -7.92 10.18
N ARG A 335 36.18 -8.15 8.98
CA ARG A 335 35.44 -8.06 7.71
C ARG A 335 34.95 -9.44 7.31
N ASN A 336 33.69 -9.74 7.59
CA ASN A 336 33.07 -11.06 7.41
C ASN A 336 31.59 -10.91 7.02
N SER A 337 30.86 -12.00 6.87
CA SER A 337 29.44 -11.98 6.49
C SER A 337 28.56 -11.20 7.48
N GLY A 338 28.88 -11.21 8.78
CA GLY A 338 28.13 -10.49 9.81
C GLY A 338 28.32 -8.97 9.76
N THR A 339 29.48 -8.50 9.27
CA THR A 339 29.81 -7.06 9.13
C THR A 339 29.73 -6.56 7.67
N ALA A 340 29.33 -7.42 6.74
CA ALA A 340 29.29 -7.11 5.32
C ALA A 340 28.45 -5.86 4.99
N PHE A 341 27.34 -5.66 5.69
CA PHE A 341 26.53 -4.45 5.54
C PHE A 341 27.30 -3.18 5.93
N ALA A 342 28.07 -3.22 7.02
CA ALA A 342 28.91 -2.06 7.42
C ALA A 342 30.00 -1.76 6.39
N VAL A 343 30.62 -2.80 5.78
CA VAL A 343 31.60 -2.60 4.68
C VAL A 343 30.95 -1.88 3.50
N ARG A 344 29.76 -2.28 3.10
CA ARG A 344 29.01 -1.62 2.02
C ARG A 344 28.67 -0.17 2.35
N GLN A 345 28.18 0.11 3.57
CA GLN A 345 27.84 1.48 4.00
C GLN A 345 29.10 2.37 4.07
N LEU A 346 30.21 1.83 4.54
CA LEU A 346 31.49 2.55 4.52
C LEU A 346 31.95 2.85 3.09
N ALA A 347 31.85 1.88 2.18
CA ALA A 347 32.19 2.08 0.77
C ALA A 347 31.31 3.17 0.14
N ASN A 348 30.01 3.19 0.44
CA ASN A 348 29.11 4.23 -0.04
C ASN A 348 29.49 5.62 0.49
N LEU A 349 29.76 5.75 1.80
CA LEU A 349 30.23 6.98 2.43
C LEU A 349 31.53 7.48 1.78
N GLN A 350 32.50 6.58 1.56
CA GLN A 350 33.79 6.91 0.93
C GLN A 350 33.63 7.34 -0.53
N ALA A 351 32.81 6.61 -1.30
CA ALA A 351 32.66 6.87 -2.73
C ALA A 351 31.95 8.21 -3.03
N TYR A 352 30.82 8.46 -2.37
CA TYR A 352 29.92 9.56 -2.73
C TYR A 352 30.12 10.83 -1.91
N TYR A 353 30.59 10.72 -0.66
CA TYR A 353 30.66 11.87 0.24
C TYR A 353 32.08 12.28 0.59
N LEU A 354 33.02 11.32 0.67
CA LEU A 354 34.41 11.59 1.00
C LEU A 354 35.35 11.62 -0.22
N GLN A 355 34.80 11.44 -1.43
CA GLN A 355 35.54 11.44 -2.69
C GLN A 355 36.73 10.46 -2.73
N LYS A 356 36.52 9.27 -2.15
CA LYS A 356 37.49 8.16 -2.08
C LYS A 356 36.98 6.93 -2.85
N PRO A 357 36.56 7.03 -4.15
CA PRO A 357 35.94 5.91 -4.85
C PRO A 357 36.88 4.72 -5.03
N ASN A 358 38.18 4.95 -5.20
CA ASN A 358 39.16 3.85 -5.33
C ASN A 358 39.29 3.01 -4.04
N VAL A 359 39.17 3.65 -2.87
CA VAL A 359 39.18 2.93 -1.57
C VAL A 359 37.90 2.10 -1.41
N ALA A 360 36.78 2.68 -1.78
CA ALA A 360 35.49 2.00 -1.78
C ALA A 360 35.46 0.80 -2.74
N GLN A 361 36.00 0.98 -3.97
CA GLN A 361 36.16 -0.08 -4.97
C GLN A 361 36.96 -1.27 -4.42
N ALA A 362 38.12 -1.01 -3.81
CA ALA A 362 38.95 -2.05 -3.19
C ALA A 362 38.19 -2.77 -2.08
N SER A 363 37.51 -2.01 -1.19
CA SER A 363 36.75 -2.56 -0.08
C SER A 363 35.60 -3.49 -0.53
N LEU A 364 34.83 -3.13 -1.55
CA LEU A 364 33.76 -3.97 -2.10
C LEU A 364 34.31 -5.17 -2.87
N THR A 365 35.41 -4.99 -3.60
CA THR A 365 36.09 -6.09 -4.30
C THR A 365 36.58 -7.15 -3.31
N ASP A 366 37.15 -6.75 -2.18
CA ASP A 366 37.59 -7.67 -1.13
C ASP A 366 36.41 -8.28 -0.37
N LEU A 367 35.37 -7.54 -0.12
CA LEU A 367 34.12 -8.09 0.44
C LEU A 367 33.59 -9.23 -0.41
N LEU A 368 33.50 -9.06 -1.72
CA LEU A 368 32.96 -10.07 -2.64
C LEU A 368 33.79 -11.36 -2.72
N LYS A 369 35.05 -11.34 -2.20
CA LYS A 369 35.88 -12.55 -2.06
C LYS A 369 35.60 -13.31 -0.76
N THR A 370 34.84 -12.74 0.18
CA THR A 370 34.52 -13.38 1.47
C THR A 370 33.67 -14.61 1.27
N PRO A 371 34.06 -15.79 1.78
CA PRO A 371 33.27 -17.01 1.65
C PRO A 371 31.95 -16.91 2.42
N GLY A 372 30.89 -17.53 1.89
CA GLY A 372 29.60 -17.68 2.58
C GLY A 372 28.77 -16.41 2.66
N LEU A 373 29.04 -15.42 1.84
CA LEU A 373 28.15 -14.25 1.73
C LEU A 373 26.76 -14.68 1.19
N PRO A 374 25.68 -14.22 1.84
CA PRO A 374 24.33 -14.50 1.34
C PRO A 374 24.03 -13.74 0.03
N PRO A 375 23.14 -14.26 -0.83
CA PRO A 375 22.70 -13.59 -2.05
C PRO A 375 22.23 -12.16 -1.83
N SER A 376 21.55 -11.89 -0.70
CA SER A 376 21.07 -10.57 -0.28
C SER A 376 22.18 -9.53 -0.02
N ILE A 377 23.42 -9.97 0.09
CA ILE A 377 24.61 -9.10 0.18
C ILE A 377 25.35 -9.05 -1.15
N ILE A 378 25.49 -10.19 -1.84
CA ILE A 378 26.27 -10.29 -3.09
C ILE A 378 25.68 -9.39 -4.18
N GLY A 379 24.36 -9.49 -4.40
CA GLY A 379 23.68 -8.71 -5.45
C GLY A 379 23.87 -7.19 -5.26
N PRO A 380 23.43 -6.63 -4.13
CA PRO A 380 23.64 -5.21 -3.84
C PRO A 380 25.11 -4.77 -3.82
N ALA A 381 26.04 -5.57 -3.27
CA ALA A 381 27.46 -5.21 -3.27
C ALA A 381 28.06 -5.12 -4.68
N LYS A 382 27.66 -6.02 -5.59
CA LYS A 382 28.04 -5.96 -7.00
C LYS A 382 27.45 -4.74 -7.70
N LEU A 383 26.18 -4.40 -7.41
CA LEU A 383 25.54 -3.21 -7.97
C LEU A 383 26.24 -1.93 -7.51
N GLU A 384 26.57 -1.83 -6.22
CA GLU A 384 27.34 -0.71 -5.66
C GLU A 384 28.74 -0.63 -6.25
N LEU A 385 29.40 -1.75 -6.47
CA LEU A 385 30.70 -1.77 -7.14
C LEU A 385 30.59 -1.29 -8.59
N GLY A 386 29.52 -1.66 -9.30
CA GLY A 386 29.24 -1.13 -10.65
C GLY A 386 29.01 0.37 -10.66
N ASP A 387 28.28 0.88 -9.66
CA ASP A 387 28.11 2.33 -9.48
C ASP A 387 29.47 3.03 -9.24
N ILE A 388 30.33 2.44 -8.43
CA ILE A 388 31.68 2.99 -8.15
C ILE A 388 32.56 2.96 -9.41
N TYR A 389 32.47 1.95 -10.25
CA TYR A 389 33.16 1.95 -11.55
C TYR A 389 32.74 3.12 -12.45
N ILE A 390 31.49 3.59 -12.36
CA ILE A 390 31.06 4.82 -13.06
C ILE A 390 31.77 6.05 -12.46
N LEU A 391 31.94 6.09 -11.12
CA LEU A 391 32.63 7.20 -10.45
C LEU A 391 34.12 7.27 -10.84
N THR A 392 34.77 6.11 -10.97
CA THR A 392 36.19 6.01 -11.37
C THR A 392 36.41 6.13 -12.89
N GLY A 393 35.33 6.09 -13.68
CA GLY A 393 35.39 6.18 -15.14
C GLY A 393 35.55 4.81 -15.84
N GLU A 394 35.50 3.72 -15.11
CA GLU A 394 35.64 2.34 -15.60
C GLU A 394 34.30 1.82 -16.13
N VAL A 395 33.77 2.45 -17.15
CA VAL A 395 32.39 2.26 -17.66
C VAL A 395 32.15 0.83 -18.15
N TRP A 396 33.16 0.19 -18.76
CA TRP A 396 33.04 -1.19 -19.23
C TRP A 396 32.94 -2.20 -18.09
N GLU A 397 33.67 -1.97 -17.00
CA GLU A 397 33.60 -2.79 -15.79
C GLU A 397 32.21 -2.66 -15.13
N ALA A 398 31.66 -1.43 -15.13
CA ALA A 398 30.30 -1.21 -14.67
C ALA A 398 29.28 -2.01 -15.47
N ALA A 399 29.33 -1.93 -16.81
CA ALA A 399 28.44 -2.69 -17.68
C ALA A 399 28.56 -4.21 -17.47
N LEU A 400 29.80 -4.68 -17.34
CA LEU A 400 30.08 -6.10 -17.13
C LEU A 400 29.49 -6.62 -15.82
N ILE A 401 29.69 -5.89 -14.71
CA ILE A 401 29.20 -6.35 -13.40
C ILE A 401 27.68 -6.27 -13.30
N TYR A 402 27.04 -5.24 -13.91
CA TYR A 402 25.58 -5.19 -14.00
C TYR A 402 25.03 -6.36 -14.81
N GLY A 403 25.66 -6.70 -15.95
CA GLY A 403 25.28 -7.88 -16.73
C GLY A 403 25.44 -9.20 -15.97
N GLN A 404 26.47 -9.32 -15.13
CA GLN A 404 26.63 -10.48 -14.24
C GLN A 404 25.50 -10.56 -13.20
N VAL A 405 25.12 -9.44 -12.57
CA VAL A 405 24.02 -9.39 -11.60
C VAL A 405 22.68 -9.71 -12.28
N GLU A 406 22.42 -9.11 -13.43
CA GLU A 406 21.24 -9.40 -14.23
C GLU A 406 21.06 -10.89 -14.50
N LYS A 407 22.13 -11.58 -14.91
CA LYS A 407 22.11 -13.00 -15.19
C LYS A 407 22.00 -13.86 -13.93
N GLN A 408 22.74 -13.50 -12.88
CA GLN A 408 22.79 -14.27 -11.62
C GLN A 408 21.48 -14.17 -10.82
N PHE A 409 20.79 -13.00 -10.87
CA PHE A 409 19.60 -12.67 -10.10
C PHE A 409 18.39 -12.34 -11.00
N ALA A 410 18.25 -13.03 -12.14
CA ALA A 410 17.31 -12.68 -13.22
C ALA A 410 15.86 -12.43 -12.78
N ASN A 411 15.37 -13.19 -11.78
CA ASN A 411 14.00 -13.12 -11.26
C ASN A 411 13.90 -12.41 -9.89
N GLU A 412 14.97 -11.78 -9.45
CA GLU A 412 15.03 -11.10 -8.16
C GLU A 412 15.11 -9.56 -8.36
N PRO A 413 14.79 -8.78 -7.32
CA PRO A 413 14.90 -7.31 -7.38
C PRO A 413 16.27 -6.80 -7.83
N SER A 414 17.37 -7.43 -7.37
CA SER A 414 18.73 -7.04 -7.77
C SER A 414 19.00 -7.22 -9.27
N GLY A 415 18.44 -8.25 -9.91
CA GLY A 415 18.58 -8.45 -11.35
C GLY A 415 17.79 -7.41 -12.16
N GLN A 416 16.63 -7.00 -11.68
CA GLN A 416 15.84 -5.93 -12.29
C GLN A 416 16.53 -4.57 -12.13
N GLU A 417 17.08 -4.30 -10.95
CA GLU A 417 17.90 -3.12 -10.70
C GLU A 417 19.13 -3.08 -11.63
N ALA A 418 19.80 -4.21 -11.83
CA ALA A 418 20.93 -4.32 -12.75
C ALA A 418 20.56 -3.93 -14.20
N LYS A 419 19.41 -4.42 -14.69
CA LYS A 419 18.88 -4.04 -16.01
C LYS A 419 18.66 -2.53 -16.14
N PHE A 420 18.02 -1.94 -15.13
CA PHE A 420 17.80 -0.49 -15.10
C PHE A 420 19.11 0.29 -15.07
N LYS A 421 20.09 -0.15 -14.25
CA LYS A 421 21.40 0.50 -14.16
C LYS A 421 22.18 0.41 -15.49
N ASN A 422 22.08 -0.72 -16.23
CA ASN A 422 22.65 -0.84 -17.57
C ASN A 422 22.01 0.14 -18.57
N ALA A 423 20.67 0.22 -18.58
CA ALA A 423 19.98 1.18 -19.44
C ALA A 423 20.37 2.63 -19.11
N ARG A 424 20.45 2.96 -17.81
CA ARG A 424 20.87 4.28 -17.34
C ARG A 424 22.34 4.58 -17.68
N LEU A 425 23.21 3.57 -17.66
CA LEU A 425 24.60 3.71 -18.10
C LEU A 425 24.68 4.07 -19.58
N SER A 426 23.91 3.40 -20.44
CA SER A 426 23.79 3.73 -21.87
C SER A 426 23.29 5.17 -22.08
N TYR A 427 22.31 5.61 -21.30
CA TYR A 427 21.84 6.99 -21.30
C TYR A 427 22.94 7.98 -20.90
N PHE A 428 23.74 7.71 -19.87
CA PHE A 428 24.86 8.56 -19.47
C PHE A 428 25.94 8.65 -20.53
N GLN A 429 26.11 7.60 -21.34
CA GLN A 429 27.03 7.59 -22.48
C GLN A 429 26.50 8.34 -23.72
N GLY A 430 25.21 8.71 -23.71
CA GLY A 430 24.55 9.36 -24.84
C GLY A 430 24.11 8.35 -25.93
N ASP A 431 24.11 7.06 -25.62
CA ASP A 431 23.57 6.01 -26.48
C ASP A 431 22.07 5.84 -26.21
N PHE A 432 21.30 6.84 -26.64
CA PHE A 432 19.90 6.97 -26.28
C PHE A 432 19.00 5.88 -26.91
N ASP A 433 19.29 5.48 -28.13
CA ASP A 433 18.51 4.45 -28.81
C ASP A 433 18.66 3.09 -28.11
N TRP A 434 19.88 2.75 -27.68
CA TRP A 434 20.13 1.53 -26.94
C TRP A 434 19.54 1.60 -25.51
N ALA A 435 19.68 2.73 -24.83
CA ALA A 435 19.04 2.95 -23.53
C ALA A 435 17.53 2.75 -23.61
N LYS A 436 16.88 3.35 -24.61
CA LYS A 436 15.44 3.22 -24.85
C LYS A 436 15.03 1.76 -25.10
N ALA A 437 15.78 1.04 -25.95
CA ALA A 437 15.50 -0.37 -26.23
C ALA A 437 15.57 -1.24 -24.96
N GLN A 438 16.56 -1.02 -24.09
CA GLN A 438 16.67 -1.71 -22.79
C GLN A 438 15.51 -1.37 -21.85
N LEU A 439 15.07 -0.10 -21.79
CA LEU A 439 13.96 0.37 -20.96
C LEU A 439 12.60 -0.19 -21.44
N ASP A 440 12.42 -0.35 -22.76
CA ASP A 440 11.20 -0.97 -23.31
C ASP A 440 11.05 -2.45 -22.88
N VAL A 441 12.13 -3.19 -22.79
CA VAL A 441 12.14 -4.57 -22.25
C VAL A 441 11.77 -4.58 -20.75
N LEU A 442 12.31 -3.64 -19.99
CA LEU A 442 12.03 -3.49 -18.56
C LEU A 442 10.55 -3.22 -18.30
N LYS A 443 9.92 -2.32 -19.04
CA LYS A 443 8.50 -1.97 -18.91
C LYS A 443 7.58 -3.21 -19.03
N ALA A 444 7.95 -4.18 -19.85
CA ALA A 444 7.14 -5.38 -20.11
C ALA A 444 7.27 -6.47 -19.03
N SER A 445 8.32 -6.44 -18.19
CA SER A 445 8.72 -7.58 -17.35
C SER A 445 8.79 -7.31 -15.84
N THR A 446 8.52 -6.08 -15.35
CA THR A 446 8.92 -5.72 -13.99
C THR A 446 7.80 -5.66 -12.95
N SER A 447 8.16 -6.05 -11.72
CA SER A 447 7.53 -5.57 -10.48
C SER A 447 7.56 -4.03 -10.42
N GLN A 448 6.56 -3.42 -9.80
CA GLN A 448 6.31 -1.96 -9.78
C GLN A 448 7.52 -1.08 -9.36
N LEU A 449 8.55 -1.63 -8.70
CA LEU A 449 9.62 -0.86 -8.06
C LEU A 449 10.49 -0.08 -9.06
N PHE A 450 10.87 -0.68 -10.20
CA PHE A 450 11.70 -0.04 -11.22
C PHE A 450 10.93 0.32 -12.49
N ALA A 451 9.67 -0.10 -12.61
CA ALA A 451 8.86 0.15 -13.79
C ALA A 451 8.60 1.65 -14.00
N ASN A 452 8.36 2.39 -12.92
CA ASN A 452 8.13 3.83 -13.00
C ASN A 452 9.41 4.59 -13.37
N ASP A 453 10.55 4.25 -12.77
CA ASP A 453 11.84 4.89 -13.10
C ASP A 453 12.25 4.60 -14.54
N ALA A 454 12.05 3.36 -15.01
CA ALA A 454 12.29 2.96 -16.38
C ALA A 454 11.36 3.71 -17.35
N LEU A 455 10.08 3.85 -17.01
CA LEU A 455 9.12 4.59 -17.81
C LEU A 455 9.47 6.08 -17.90
N ASN A 456 9.81 6.70 -16.78
CA ASN A 456 10.17 8.12 -16.73
C ASN A 456 11.42 8.40 -17.56
N LEU A 457 12.48 7.59 -17.40
CA LEU A 457 13.70 7.75 -18.20
C LEU A 457 13.44 7.51 -19.69
N ARG A 458 12.61 6.52 -20.02
CA ARG A 458 12.22 6.24 -21.40
C ARG A 458 11.45 7.41 -22.03
N LEU A 459 10.50 8.01 -21.30
CA LEU A 459 9.73 9.17 -21.77
C LEU A 459 10.67 10.35 -21.99
N LEU A 460 11.50 10.68 -21.02
CA LEU A 460 12.52 11.73 -21.17
C LEU A 460 13.36 11.55 -22.44
N ILE A 461 13.84 10.33 -22.70
CA ILE A 461 14.61 10.05 -23.92
C ILE A 461 13.73 10.20 -25.17
N SER A 462 12.54 9.62 -25.18
CA SER A 462 11.68 9.58 -26.37
C SER A 462 11.19 10.96 -26.81
N ASP A 463 10.88 11.81 -25.86
CA ASP A 463 10.32 13.14 -26.10
C ASP A 463 11.42 14.11 -26.63
N ASN A 464 12.69 13.81 -26.35
CA ASN A 464 13.84 14.64 -26.67
C ASN A 464 14.76 14.08 -27.78
N LEU A 465 14.27 13.12 -28.58
CA LEU A 465 14.98 12.60 -29.76
C LEU A 465 14.38 13.05 -31.11
N GLN A 466 13.50 14.04 -31.10
CA GLN A 466 12.74 14.40 -32.31
C GLN A 466 13.58 15.13 -33.36
N ASN A 467 14.61 15.85 -32.95
CA ASN A 467 15.52 16.58 -33.84
C ASN A 467 16.95 16.65 -33.24
N GLU A 468 17.90 17.10 -34.05
CA GLU A 468 19.30 17.15 -33.65
C GLU A 468 19.58 18.14 -32.49
N SER A 469 18.86 19.27 -32.45
CA SER A 469 18.98 20.27 -31.39
C SER A 469 18.60 19.69 -30.03
N ASP A 470 17.44 19.02 -29.95
CA ASP A 470 16.92 18.40 -28.72
C ASP A 470 17.80 17.21 -28.30
N THR A 471 18.27 16.41 -29.26
CA THR A 471 19.23 15.33 -28.98
C THR A 471 20.54 15.85 -28.37
N ASN A 472 21.05 16.98 -28.85
CA ASN A 472 22.25 17.61 -28.28
C ASN A 472 21.98 18.22 -26.90
N ALA A 473 20.83 18.84 -26.69
CA ALA A 473 20.37 19.30 -25.39
C ALA A 473 20.25 18.14 -24.39
N LEU A 474 19.61 17.01 -24.78
CA LEU A 474 19.51 15.79 -23.98
C LEU A 474 20.87 15.21 -23.61
N ARG A 475 21.88 15.32 -24.51
CA ARG A 475 23.26 14.88 -24.21
C ARG A 475 23.92 15.71 -23.11
N ILE A 476 23.60 17.01 -23.02
CA ILE A 476 24.09 17.85 -21.91
C ILE A 476 23.27 17.52 -20.63
N TYR A 477 21.97 17.31 -20.77
CA TYR A 477 21.12 16.95 -19.65
C TYR A 477 21.56 15.60 -19.02
N SER A 478 21.86 14.58 -19.84
CA SER A 478 22.36 13.29 -19.33
C SER A 478 23.71 13.42 -18.60
N ARG A 479 24.56 14.38 -18.99
CA ARG A 479 25.80 14.72 -18.25
C ARG A 479 25.48 15.37 -16.90
N ALA A 480 24.47 16.23 -16.83
CA ALA A 480 24.02 16.81 -15.55
C ALA A 480 23.49 15.73 -14.62
N ASP A 481 22.70 14.78 -15.13
CA ASP A 481 22.25 13.63 -14.37
C ASP A 481 23.39 12.73 -13.88
N MET A 482 24.42 12.54 -14.70
CA MET A 482 25.63 11.84 -14.29
C MET A 482 26.40 12.59 -13.19
N LEU A 483 26.42 13.92 -13.23
CA LEU A 483 27.01 14.72 -12.16
C LEU A 483 26.24 14.62 -10.86
N LEU A 484 24.91 14.58 -10.92
CA LEU A 484 24.06 14.29 -9.76
C LEU A 484 24.31 12.88 -9.19
N PHE A 485 24.44 11.90 -10.06
CA PHE A 485 24.82 10.54 -9.66
C PHE A 485 26.19 10.53 -8.93
N LYS A 486 27.14 11.35 -9.38
CA LYS A 486 28.44 11.54 -8.74
C LYS A 486 28.42 12.43 -7.48
N ASN A 487 27.23 12.79 -6.99
CA ASN A 487 27.02 13.70 -5.87
C ASN A 487 27.71 15.07 -6.03
N GLN A 488 27.62 15.64 -7.24
CA GLN A 488 28.16 16.94 -7.61
C GLN A 488 27.02 17.91 -8.02
N PRO A 489 26.13 18.30 -7.12
CA PRO A 489 24.93 19.06 -7.46
C PRO A 489 25.22 20.45 -7.99
N GLU A 490 26.28 21.12 -7.53
CA GLU A 490 26.67 22.46 -8.02
C GLU A 490 27.09 22.40 -9.48
N ASN A 491 27.89 21.40 -9.86
CA ASN A 491 28.32 21.21 -11.24
C ASN A 491 27.11 20.81 -12.13
N ALA A 492 26.18 20.04 -11.61
CA ALA A 492 24.97 19.69 -12.31
C ALA A 492 24.08 20.90 -12.58
N LEU A 493 23.89 21.79 -11.61
CA LEU A 493 23.15 23.06 -11.80
C LEU A 493 23.79 23.93 -12.90
N ILE A 494 25.11 24.11 -12.88
CA ILE A 494 25.82 24.84 -13.91
C ILE A 494 25.64 24.22 -15.30
N THR A 495 25.67 22.88 -15.35
CA THR A 495 25.47 22.13 -16.60
C THR A 495 24.06 22.29 -17.13
N LEU A 496 23.02 22.18 -16.27
CA LEU A 496 21.63 22.41 -16.62
C LEU A 496 21.41 23.84 -17.14
N ASP A 497 21.98 24.85 -16.47
CA ASP A 497 21.86 26.25 -16.91
C ASP A 497 22.52 26.53 -18.26
N SER A 498 23.50 25.72 -18.67
CA SER A 498 24.17 25.85 -19.97
C SER A 498 23.26 25.40 -21.14
N ILE A 499 22.29 24.54 -20.90
CA ILE A 499 21.40 24.01 -21.96
C ILE A 499 20.57 25.13 -22.58
N ASN A 500 19.86 25.91 -21.78
CA ASN A 500 19.03 27.00 -22.27
C ASN A 500 19.83 28.12 -22.97
N LYS A 501 21.12 28.28 -22.62
CA LYS A 501 22.02 29.24 -23.29
C LYS A 501 22.45 28.74 -24.67
N GLN A 502 22.70 27.45 -24.82
CA GLN A 502 23.17 26.84 -26.07
C GLN A 502 22.02 26.45 -27.00
N PHE A 503 20.89 26.06 -26.44
CA PHE A 503 19.69 25.58 -27.14
C PHE A 503 18.44 26.29 -26.61
N PRO A 504 18.18 27.56 -26.95
CA PRO A 504 17.10 28.35 -26.34
C PRO A 504 15.70 27.80 -26.56
N SER A 505 15.48 26.99 -27.62
CA SER A 505 14.20 26.40 -27.98
C SER A 505 14.18 24.88 -27.77
N ASN A 506 14.96 24.39 -26.78
CA ASN A 506 14.99 22.96 -26.46
C ASN A 506 13.67 22.48 -25.80
N SER A 507 13.34 21.21 -25.98
CA SER A 507 12.15 20.56 -25.40
C SER A 507 12.28 20.22 -23.91
N LEU A 508 13.48 20.40 -23.29
CA LEU A 508 13.77 20.03 -21.91
C LEU A 508 13.51 21.17 -20.90
N ALA A 509 12.87 22.26 -21.28
CA ALA A 509 12.81 23.46 -20.45
C ALA A 509 12.14 23.21 -19.08
N ASP A 510 11.02 22.49 -19.06
CA ASP A 510 10.31 22.08 -17.84
C ASP A 510 11.06 20.96 -17.07
N ASP A 511 11.68 20.00 -17.77
CA ASP A 511 12.55 18.98 -17.18
C ASP A 511 13.74 19.59 -16.43
N ILE A 512 14.37 20.62 -17.01
CA ILE A 512 15.47 21.35 -16.39
C ILE A 512 15.01 22.04 -15.10
N LEU A 513 13.86 22.72 -15.13
CA LEU A 513 13.30 23.37 -13.95
C LEU A 513 12.97 22.35 -12.85
N MET A 514 12.37 21.23 -13.22
CA MET A 514 12.05 20.16 -12.28
C MET A 514 13.32 19.53 -11.69
N ALA A 515 14.34 19.26 -12.49
CA ALA A 515 15.63 18.75 -12.04
C ALA A 515 16.28 19.71 -11.03
N LYS A 516 16.32 21.01 -11.34
CA LYS A 516 16.85 22.03 -10.43
C LYS A 516 16.06 22.13 -9.13
N ALA A 517 14.73 22.10 -9.20
CA ALA A 517 13.87 22.09 -8.01
C ALA A 517 14.18 20.89 -7.10
N LYS A 518 14.32 19.68 -7.67
CA LYS A 518 14.70 18.47 -6.92
C LYS A 518 16.09 18.57 -6.30
N ILE A 519 17.06 19.19 -6.98
CA ILE A 519 18.40 19.45 -6.40
C ILE A 519 18.28 20.36 -5.18
N TYR A 520 17.59 21.50 -5.31
CA TYR A 520 17.44 22.47 -4.23
C TYR A 520 16.67 21.88 -3.03
N LEU A 521 15.62 21.06 -3.29
CA LEU A 521 14.91 20.34 -2.22
C LEU A 521 15.85 19.40 -1.46
N LYS A 522 16.68 18.63 -2.17
CA LYS A 522 17.67 17.75 -1.54
C LYS A 522 18.70 18.51 -0.70
N GLN A 523 19.01 19.75 -1.07
CA GLN A 523 19.91 20.64 -0.31
C GLN A 523 19.19 21.42 0.80
N ASN A 524 17.88 21.22 1.01
CA ASN A 524 17.02 22.02 1.91
C ASN A 524 17.01 23.51 1.57
N ASP A 525 17.31 23.88 0.33
CA ASP A 525 17.13 25.24 -0.20
C ASP A 525 15.69 25.40 -0.72
N PHE A 526 14.77 25.57 0.22
CA PHE A 526 13.34 25.65 -0.09
C PHE A 526 12.97 26.91 -0.89
N THR A 527 13.75 27.98 -0.76
CA THR A 527 13.53 29.23 -1.50
C THR A 527 13.79 29.04 -2.99
N SER A 528 14.95 28.50 -3.34
CA SER A 528 15.29 28.21 -4.74
C SER A 528 14.37 27.16 -5.34
N ALA A 529 14.05 26.10 -4.58
CA ALA A 529 13.11 25.07 -5.01
C ALA A 529 11.74 25.66 -5.36
N THR A 530 11.18 26.50 -4.47
CA THR A 530 9.90 27.19 -4.70
C THR A 530 9.94 28.04 -5.98
N SER A 531 11.06 28.75 -6.22
CA SER A 531 11.22 29.58 -7.42
C SER A 531 11.18 28.76 -8.71
N GLU A 532 11.89 27.63 -8.76
CA GLU A 532 11.90 26.78 -9.96
C GLU A 532 10.53 26.10 -10.20
N LEU A 533 9.90 25.58 -9.16
CA LEU A 533 8.55 24.99 -9.25
C LEU A 533 7.50 26.01 -9.69
N GLN A 534 7.62 27.28 -9.21
CA GLN A 534 6.70 28.35 -9.61
C GLN A 534 6.83 28.70 -11.10
N LYS A 535 8.04 28.62 -11.67
CA LYS A 535 8.26 28.82 -13.12
C LYS A 535 7.55 27.72 -13.93
N ILE A 536 7.61 26.46 -13.48
CA ILE A 536 6.86 25.38 -14.15
C ILE A 536 5.37 25.70 -14.19
N ILE A 537 4.80 26.09 -13.07
CA ILE A 537 3.36 26.40 -12.99
C ILE A 537 2.97 27.60 -13.86
N ASN A 538 3.83 28.59 -13.96
CA ASN A 538 3.53 29.81 -14.72
C ASN A 538 3.68 29.60 -16.24
N ASP A 539 4.74 28.91 -16.67
CA ASP A 539 5.16 28.86 -18.07
C ASP A 539 4.87 27.51 -18.73
N TYR A 540 4.73 26.42 -17.92
CA TYR A 540 4.63 25.03 -18.37
C TYR A 540 3.53 24.26 -17.65
N SER A 541 2.43 24.92 -17.24
CA SER A 541 1.39 24.34 -16.36
C SER A 541 0.67 23.13 -16.95
N PHE A 542 0.59 23.01 -18.27
CA PHE A 542 -0.08 21.89 -18.96
C PHE A 542 0.92 20.85 -19.52
N ASP A 543 2.20 21.02 -19.29
CA ASP A 543 3.22 20.05 -19.66
C ASP A 543 3.32 18.95 -18.59
N LEU A 544 4.20 17.97 -18.80
CA LEU A 544 4.29 16.75 -18.01
C LEU A 544 4.40 16.99 -16.50
N TRP A 545 5.10 18.06 -16.09
CA TRP A 545 5.41 18.33 -14.69
C TRP A 545 4.44 19.30 -13.99
N GLY A 546 3.35 19.72 -14.63
CA GLY A 546 2.45 20.75 -14.10
C GLY A 546 1.79 20.37 -12.76
N ASP A 547 1.19 19.20 -12.68
CA ASP A 547 0.51 18.70 -11.47
C ASP A 547 1.52 18.23 -10.42
N ASP A 548 2.66 17.64 -10.82
CA ASP A 548 3.78 17.34 -9.92
C ASP A 548 4.32 18.60 -9.23
N ALA A 549 4.56 19.67 -9.98
CA ALA A 549 5.05 20.92 -9.44
C ALA A 549 4.05 21.57 -8.46
N LEU A 550 2.77 21.52 -8.77
CA LEU A 550 1.72 22.00 -7.87
C LEU A 550 1.69 21.19 -6.56
N PHE A 551 1.79 19.87 -6.67
CA PHE A 551 1.75 19.00 -5.49
C PHE A 551 2.99 19.20 -4.62
N MET A 552 4.18 19.26 -5.23
CA MET A 552 5.45 19.54 -4.53
C MET A 552 5.44 20.91 -3.84
N LEU A 553 4.87 21.95 -4.48
CA LEU A 553 4.71 23.26 -3.84
C LEU A 553 3.74 23.21 -2.66
N ALA A 554 2.62 22.52 -2.81
CA ALA A 554 1.66 22.37 -1.72
C ALA A 554 2.30 21.68 -0.51
N GLU A 555 3.02 20.58 -0.72
CA GLU A 555 3.75 19.88 0.34
C GLU A 555 4.85 20.74 0.98
N LEU A 556 5.59 21.48 0.18
CA LEU A 556 6.66 22.36 0.65
C LEU A 556 6.11 23.48 1.56
N TYR A 557 5.00 24.10 1.16
CA TYR A 557 4.34 25.11 1.99
C TYR A 557 3.71 24.53 3.25
N GLU A 558 3.10 23.34 3.19
CA GLU A 558 2.52 22.66 4.34
C GLU A 558 3.60 22.20 5.35
N ASN A 559 4.60 21.48 4.86
CA ASN A 559 5.52 20.74 5.72
C ASN A 559 6.77 21.54 6.14
N ASN A 560 7.30 22.40 5.27
CA ASN A 560 8.59 23.07 5.47
C ASN A 560 8.42 24.55 5.74
N LEU A 561 7.65 25.27 4.93
CA LEU A 561 7.48 26.72 5.04
C LEU A 561 6.34 27.10 6.01
N LYS A 562 5.50 26.14 6.42
CA LYS A 562 4.39 26.31 7.37
C LYS A 562 3.37 27.38 6.97
N ASP A 563 3.16 27.58 5.67
CA ASP A 563 2.14 28.48 5.10
C ASP A 563 0.94 27.67 4.61
N ASN A 564 0.06 27.32 5.52
CA ASN A 564 -1.12 26.48 5.25
C ASN A 564 -2.08 27.12 4.25
N GLU A 565 -2.13 28.46 4.15
CA GLU A 565 -3.01 29.13 3.19
C GLU A 565 -2.54 28.91 1.75
N LYS A 566 -1.23 29.05 1.50
CA LYS A 566 -0.68 28.73 0.20
C LYS A 566 -0.76 27.25 -0.11
N ALA A 567 -0.49 26.37 0.86
CA ALA A 567 -0.65 24.94 0.67
C ALA A 567 -2.08 24.59 0.22
N LYS A 568 -3.10 25.12 0.88
CA LYS A 568 -4.52 24.96 0.47
C LYS A 568 -4.77 25.44 -0.96
N ALA A 569 -4.24 26.61 -1.31
CA ALA A 569 -4.44 27.17 -2.64
C ALA A 569 -3.88 26.27 -3.74
N TYR A 570 -2.68 25.67 -3.53
CA TYR A 570 -2.08 24.75 -4.48
C TYR A 570 -2.81 23.40 -4.54
N TYR A 571 -3.23 22.82 -3.40
CA TYR A 571 -4.07 21.61 -3.40
C TYR A 571 -5.40 21.85 -4.12
N GLN A 572 -6.03 23.02 -3.94
CA GLN A 572 -7.25 23.37 -4.65
C GLN A 572 -7.02 23.45 -6.15
N LYS A 573 -5.91 24.02 -6.62
CA LYS A 573 -5.56 24.06 -8.05
C LYS A 573 -5.43 22.66 -8.65
N ILE A 574 -4.80 21.71 -7.95
CA ILE A 574 -4.74 20.33 -8.42
C ILE A 574 -6.15 19.75 -8.61
N ILE A 575 -7.03 19.97 -7.62
CA ILE A 575 -8.40 19.43 -7.66
C ILE A 575 -9.22 20.02 -8.81
N THR A 576 -9.03 21.30 -9.13
CA THR A 576 -9.81 22.03 -10.15
C THR A 576 -9.22 21.91 -11.55
N ASP A 577 -7.92 22.08 -11.68
CA ASP A 577 -7.24 22.24 -12.97
C ASP A 577 -6.73 20.89 -13.53
N PHE A 578 -6.49 19.91 -12.64
CA PHE A 578 -5.96 18.58 -12.98
C PHE A 578 -6.83 17.43 -12.44
N PRO A 579 -8.12 17.33 -12.82
CA PRO A 579 -9.01 16.30 -12.25
C PRO A 579 -8.60 14.86 -12.57
N GLY A 580 -7.75 14.64 -13.56
CA GLY A 580 -7.16 13.34 -13.91
C GLY A 580 -5.82 13.02 -13.25
N SER A 581 -5.26 13.93 -12.46
CA SER A 581 -3.99 13.74 -11.77
C SER A 581 -4.04 12.62 -10.73
N LEU A 582 -2.96 11.89 -10.59
CA LEU A 582 -2.78 10.88 -9.53
C LEU A 582 -2.82 11.51 -8.12
N TYR A 583 -2.53 12.80 -8.01
CA TYR A 583 -2.51 13.54 -6.75
C TYR A 583 -3.88 14.03 -6.28
N VAL A 584 -4.93 13.98 -7.11
CA VAL A 584 -6.26 14.56 -6.78
C VAL A 584 -6.84 14.03 -5.49
N VAL A 585 -6.72 12.73 -5.23
CA VAL A 585 -7.28 12.10 -4.02
C VAL A 585 -6.56 12.62 -2.77
N GLU A 586 -5.23 12.62 -2.79
CA GLU A 586 -4.43 13.09 -1.67
C GLU A 586 -4.56 14.62 -1.49
N ALA A 587 -4.54 15.38 -2.58
CA ALA A 587 -4.75 16.83 -2.55
C ALA A 587 -6.10 17.19 -1.93
N ARG A 588 -7.17 16.46 -2.28
CA ARG A 588 -8.51 16.66 -1.71
C ARG A 588 -8.54 16.37 -0.21
N LYS A 589 -7.87 15.29 0.22
CA LYS A 589 -7.74 14.91 1.62
C LYS A 589 -7.01 16.00 2.41
N ARG A 590 -5.82 16.44 1.95
CA ARG A 590 -5.01 17.47 2.62
C ARG A 590 -5.70 18.83 2.61
N PHE A 591 -6.33 19.21 1.50
CA PHE A 591 -7.12 20.44 1.41
C PHE A 591 -8.22 20.50 2.47
N ARG A 592 -8.99 19.41 2.64
CA ARG A 592 -10.04 19.33 3.67
C ARG A 592 -9.46 19.40 5.07
N ALA A 593 -8.37 18.69 5.35
CA ALA A 593 -7.69 18.73 6.63
C ALA A 593 -7.22 20.14 6.98
N LEU A 594 -6.57 20.84 6.05
CA LEU A 594 -6.11 22.22 6.24
C LEU A 594 -7.25 23.24 6.34
N ARG A 595 -8.42 22.94 5.78
CA ARG A 595 -9.63 23.77 5.93
C ARG A 595 -10.32 23.60 7.28
N GLY A 596 -10.00 22.54 8.02
CA GLY A 596 -10.62 22.20 9.30
C GLY A 596 -11.95 21.47 9.13
N ASP A 597 -12.21 20.88 7.97
CA ASP A 597 -13.39 20.05 7.79
C ASP A 597 -13.26 18.81 8.67
N ASN A 598 -14.33 18.50 9.41
CA ASN A 598 -14.47 17.17 9.99
C ASN A 598 -14.58 16.18 8.82
N ILE A 599 -13.48 15.50 8.53
CA ILE A 599 -13.45 14.40 7.57
C ILE A 599 -14.05 13.19 8.31
N GLY A 600 -15.41 13.15 8.29
CA GLY A 600 -16.17 12.05 8.85
C GLY A 600 -16.27 10.89 7.87
#